data_6bb06931d44601f7c3c564d2e10794a0
#
_entry.id   6bb06931d44601f7c3c564d2e10794a0
#
_cell.length_a   1.000
_cell.length_b   1.000
_cell.length_c   1.000
_cell.angle_alpha   90.00
_cell.angle_beta   90.00
_cell.angle_gamma   90.00
#
_symmetry.space_group_name_H-M   'P 1'
#
loop_
_entity.id
_entity.type
_entity.pdbx_description
1 polymer ?
#
loop_
_entity_poly.entity_id
_entity_poly.type
_entity_poly.pdbx_seq_one_letter_code
_entity_poly.pdbx_strand_id
1 'polypeptide(L)'
;MKISILLPYKENYAINNAGAVSLFVNDIVNESIYKETIKIYGNTKNKKFLSNNYQNINFNKNFLLSSNYQYVENFIKLKEAANSDLIEVHNRPKYIKQIKKKYSNKLFLYFHNDPLTMNGSKTISERINLLNSVHKIFFNSNWCRNRFFDDIQNI
;
A
#
# COMPACT_ATOMS: atom_id res chain seq x y z
N MET A 1 -16.68 -7.50 -5.70
CA MET A 1 -15.21 -7.58 -5.60
C MET A 1 -14.77 -6.97 -4.27
N LYS A 2 -14.10 -7.72 -3.42
CA LYS A 2 -13.57 -7.24 -2.13
C LYS A 2 -12.18 -6.67 -2.33
N ILE A 3 -11.93 -5.45 -1.83
CA ILE A 3 -10.66 -4.75 -2.01
C ILE A 3 -10.09 -4.39 -0.63
N SER A 4 -8.82 -4.72 -0.41
CA SER A 4 -8.05 -4.26 0.74
C SER A 4 -7.02 -3.23 0.30
N ILE A 5 -7.07 -2.03 0.87
CA ILE A 5 -6.09 -0.97 0.63
C ILE A 5 -5.15 -0.88 1.84
N LEU A 6 -3.84 -1.07 1.62
CA LEU A 6 -2.82 -0.97 2.65
C LEU A 6 -2.07 0.35 2.54
N LEU A 7 -2.27 1.21 3.52
CA LEU A 7 -1.56 2.49 3.64
C LEU A 7 -0.12 2.31 4.12
N PRO A 8 0.76 3.28 3.92
CA PRO A 8 2.08 3.29 4.53
C PRO A 8 2.01 3.20 6.06
N TYR A 9 2.95 2.49 6.69
CA TYR A 9 3.08 2.50 8.15
C TYR A 9 3.24 3.93 8.68
N LYS A 10 2.45 4.31 9.70
CA LYS A 10 2.34 5.66 10.27
C LYS A 10 1.71 6.71 9.33
N GLU A 11 1.15 6.33 8.21
CA GLU A 11 0.27 7.25 7.48
C GLU A 11 -0.95 7.57 8.34
N ASN A 12 -1.26 8.86 8.51
CA ASN A 12 -2.33 9.27 9.41
C ASN A 12 -3.67 9.38 8.67
N TYR A 13 -4.57 8.44 8.92
CA TYR A 13 -5.92 8.41 8.34
C TYR A 13 -6.95 9.00 9.33
N ALA A 14 -6.77 10.25 9.74
CA ALA A 14 -7.60 10.91 10.74
C ALA A 14 -8.12 12.27 10.28
N ILE A 15 -9.34 12.64 10.72
CA ILE A 15 -10.05 13.86 10.29
C ILE A 15 -9.21 15.13 10.46
N ASN A 16 -8.53 15.28 11.59
CA ASN A 16 -7.85 16.54 11.95
C ASN A 16 -6.38 16.62 11.52
N ASN A 17 -5.82 15.60 10.90
CA ASN A 17 -4.41 15.60 10.50
C ASN A 17 -4.11 14.45 9.54
N ALA A 18 -4.88 14.34 8.47
CA ALA A 18 -4.68 13.31 7.47
C ALA A 18 -3.41 13.55 6.65
N GLY A 19 -2.67 12.48 6.35
CA GLY A 19 -1.61 12.53 5.37
C GLY A 19 -2.15 12.62 3.95
N ALA A 20 -1.33 13.06 3.00
CA ALA A 20 -1.74 13.24 1.61
C ALA A 20 -2.22 11.94 0.95
N VAL A 21 -1.56 10.81 1.25
CA VAL A 21 -1.99 9.49 0.75
C VAL A 21 -3.34 9.09 1.35
N SER A 22 -3.58 9.40 2.62
CA SER A 22 -4.84 9.13 3.29
C SER A 22 -6.00 9.92 2.70
N LEU A 23 -5.81 11.21 2.39
CA LEU A 23 -6.82 12.04 1.73
C LEU A 23 -7.13 11.48 0.33
N PHE A 24 -6.10 11.22 -0.46
CA PHE A 24 -6.26 10.63 -1.79
C PHE A 24 -7.05 9.32 -1.75
N VAL A 25 -6.69 8.40 -0.85
CA VAL A 25 -7.38 7.11 -0.71
C VAL A 25 -8.83 7.31 -0.27
N ASN A 26 -9.08 8.21 0.68
CA ASN A 26 -10.43 8.51 1.13
C ASN A 26 -11.31 9.02 -0.03
N ASP A 27 -10.79 9.93 -0.85
CA ASP A 27 -11.53 10.53 -1.96
C ASP A 27 -11.85 9.47 -3.04
N ILE A 28 -10.87 8.67 -3.47
CA ILE A 28 -11.12 7.61 -4.47
C ILE A 28 -12.08 6.53 -3.97
N VAL A 29 -12.03 6.20 -2.67
CA VAL A 29 -12.96 5.22 -2.08
C VAL A 29 -14.37 5.78 -2.02
N ASN A 30 -14.54 7.04 -1.67
CA ASN A 30 -15.86 7.68 -1.62
C ASN A 30 -16.56 7.72 -2.98
N GLU A 31 -15.81 7.90 -4.06
CA GLU A 31 -16.31 7.92 -5.44
C GLU A 31 -16.39 6.52 -6.09
N SER A 32 -15.90 5.49 -5.42
CA SER A 32 -15.86 4.14 -5.98
C SER A 32 -17.22 3.45 -5.93
N ILE A 33 -17.59 2.77 -7.01
CA ILE A 33 -18.73 1.83 -7.03
C ILE A 33 -18.55 0.63 -6.11
N TYR A 34 -17.31 0.36 -5.67
CA TYR A 34 -16.97 -0.72 -4.73
C TYR A 34 -16.86 -0.23 -3.28
N LYS A 35 -17.26 0.99 -2.97
CA LYS A 35 -17.12 1.63 -1.66
C LYS A 35 -17.46 0.72 -0.49
N GLU A 36 -18.61 0.03 -0.56
CA GLU A 36 -19.09 -0.83 0.52
C GLU A 36 -18.27 -2.12 0.72
N THR A 37 -17.46 -2.48 -0.26
CA THR A 37 -16.63 -3.69 -0.24
C THR A 37 -15.13 -3.40 -0.14
N ILE A 38 -14.76 -2.13 0.01
CA ILE A 38 -13.40 -1.68 0.24
C ILE A 38 -13.14 -1.59 1.75
N LYS A 39 -12.00 -2.14 2.18
CA LYS A 39 -11.44 -1.95 3.52
C LYS A 39 -10.07 -1.26 3.42
N ILE A 40 -9.88 -0.22 4.22
CA ILE A 40 -8.63 0.55 4.29
C ILE A 40 -7.91 0.17 5.57
N TYR A 41 -6.65 -0.21 5.47
CA TYR A 41 -5.81 -0.63 6.58
C TYR A 41 -4.65 0.33 6.78
N GLY A 42 -4.41 0.74 8.02
CA GLY A 42 -3.37 1.68 8.37
C GLY A 42 -2.90 1.54 9.81
N ASN A 43 -2.03 2.44 10.24
CA ASN A 43 -1.57 2.53 11.63
C ASN A 43 -1.59 3.99 12.09
N THR A 44 -2.79 4.47 12.38
CA THR A 44 -3.08 5.83 12.82
C THR A 44 -3.17 5.89 14.35
N LYS A 45 -2.58 6.89 14.97
CA LYS A 45 -2.64 7.07 16.43
C LYS A 45 -3.96 7.65 16.91
N ASN A 46 -4.63 8.45 16.11
CA ASN A 46 -5.90 9.10 16.43
C ASN A 46 -7.06 8.11 16.35
N LYS A 47 -8.16 8.40 17.07
CA LYS A 47 -9.36 7.55 17.13
C LYS A 47 -10.49 8.01 16.19
N LYS A 48 -10.42 9.23 15.62
CA LYS A 48 -11.42 9.76 14.68
C LYS A 48 -10.90 9.61 13.26
N PHE A 49 -11.36 8.59 12.55
CA PHE A 49 -10.91 8.27 11.20
C PHE A 49 -11.72 9.02 10.14
N LEU A 50 -11.16 9.16 8.93
CA LEU A 50 -11.80 9.83 7.78
C LEU A 50 -13.06 9.08 7.32
N SER A 51 -13.08 7.76 7.44
CA SER A 51 -14.24 6.95 7.05
C SER A 51 -14.39 5.69 7.92
N ASN A 52 -15.58 5.10 7.88
CA ASN A 52 -15.88 3.83 8.57
C ASN A 52 -15.28 2.60 7.88
N ASN A 53 -14.76 2.75 6.67
CA ASN A 53 -14.09 1.68 5.93
C ASN A 53 -12.67 1.41 6.46
N TYR A 54 -12.18 2.25 7.36
CA TYR A 54 -10.83 2.15 7.92
C TYR A 54 -10.75 1.20 9.10
N GLN A 55 -9.70 0.39 9.10
CA GLN A 55 -9.33 -0.49 10.20
C GLN A 55 -7.87 -0.24 10.63
N ASN A 56 -7.67 0.05 11.90
CA ASN A 56 -6.34 0.27 12.44
C ASN A 56 -5.63 -1.06 12.72
N ILE A 57 -4.38 -1.19 12.26
CA ILE A 57 -3.51 -2.33 12.55
C ILE A 57 -2.69 -1.99 13.79
N ASN A 58 -3.09 -2.55 14.92
CA ASN A 58 -2.37 -2.43 16.18
C ASN A 58 -1.49 -3.67 16.40
N PHE A 59 -0.28 -3.46 16.87
CA PHE A 59 0.63 -4.53 17.24
C PHE A 59 1.62 -4.10 18.32
N ASN A 60 2.04 -5.04 19.15
CA ASN A 60 3.12 -4.84 20.11
C ASN A 60 4.45 -4.93 19.37
N LYS A 61 5.29 -3.91 19.53
CA LYS A 61 6.58 -3.84 18.82
C LYS A 61 7.57 -4.83 19.43
N ASN A 62 8.11 -5.69 18.59
CA ASN A 62 9.31 -6.45 18.88
C ASN A 62 10.53 -5.64 18.42
N PHE A 63 11.48 -5.39 19.31
CA PHE A 63 12.66 -4.56 19.04
C PHE A 63 13.64 -5.21 18.05
N LEU A 64 13.60 -6.51 17.87
CA LEU A 64 14.44 -7.25 16.94
C LEU A 64 14.00 -7.14 15.48
N LEU A 65 12.77 -6.66 15.21
CA LEU A 65 12.19 -6.58 13.89
C LEU A 65 11.82 -5.14 13.53
N SER A 66 12.00 -4.76 12.26
CA SER A 66 11.57 -3.43 11.83
C SER A 66 10.06 -3.25 11.96
N SER A 67 9.62 -2.06 12.37
CA SER A 67 8.18 -1.76 12.53
C SER A 67 7.39 -1.93 11.23
N ASN A 68 7.98 -1.61 10.08
CA ASN A 68 7.35 -1.83 8.78
C ASN A 68 7.13 -3.33 8.50
N TYR A 69 8.10 -4.18 8.83
CA TYR A 69 7.96 -5.62 8.67
C TYR A 69 6.83 -6.16 9.54
N GLN A 70 6.82 -5.79 10.83
CA GLN A 70 5.78 -6.22 11.77
C GLN A 70 4.39 -5.72 11.36
N TYR A 71 4.29 -4.50 10.86
CA TYR A 71 3.04 -3.91 10.36
C TYR A 71 2.45 -4.76 9.22
N VAL A 72 3.27 -5.12 8.24
CA VAL A 72 2.83 -5.98 7.12
C VAL A 72 2.50 -7.39 7.58
N GLU A 73 3.28 -7.97 8.51
CA GLU A 73 2.97 -9.29 9.10
C GLU A 73 1.61 -9.30 9.81
N ASN A 74 1.27 -8.21 10.51
CA ASN A 74 -0.03 -8.11 11.17
C ASN A 74 -1.17 -7.89 10.16
N PHE A 75 -0.95 -7.14 9.07
CA PHE A 75 -1.89 -7.07 7.97
C PHE A 75 -2.16 -8.44 7.34
N ILE A 76 -1.11 -9.21 7.07
CA ILE A 76 -1.19 -10.56 6.48
C ILE A 76 -2.00 -11.53 7.36
N LYS A 77 -2.02 -11.35 8.68
CA LYS A 77 -2.78 -12.19 9.60
C LYS A 77 -4.28 -11.88 9.63
N LEU A 78 -4.71 -10.76 9.04
CA LEU A 78 -6.13 -10.38 9.01
C LEU A 78 -6.89 -11.28 8.04
N LYS A 79 -7.94 -11.92 8.52
CA LYS A 79 -8.79 -12.81 7.72
C LYS A 79 -9.45 -12.08 6.54
N GLU A 80 -9.85 -10.84 6.75
CA GLU A 80 -10.45 -10.00 5.71
C GLU A 80 -9.46 -9.69 4.58
N ALA A 81 -8.20 -9.40 4.92
CA ALA A 81 -7.14 -9.17 3.92
C ALA A 81 -6.85 -10.45 3.11
N ALA A 82 -6.83 -11.61 3.78
CA ALA A 82 -6.66 -12.89 3.11
C ALA A 82 -7.79 -13.22 2.12
N ASN A 83 -9.02 -12.80 2.43
CA ASN A 83 -10.22 -13.07 1.63
C ASN A 83 -10.54 -11.96 0.61
N SER A 84 -9.61 -11.02 0.37
CA SER A 84 -9.78 -9.97 -0.64
C SER A 84 -9.48 -10.50 -2.03
N ASP A 85 -10.24 -10.05 -3.02
CA ASP A 85 -9.96 -10.33 -4.44
C ASP A 85 -8.75 -9.54 -4.94
N LEU A 86 -8.52 -8.37 -4.33
CA LEU A 86 -7.48 -7.42 -4.68
C LEU A 86 -6.89 -6.79 -3.42
N ILE A 87 -5.56 -6.67 -3.39
CA ILE A 87 -4.84 -5.89 -2.40
C ILE A 87 -4.12 -4.74 -3.11
N GLU A 88 -4.39 -3.52 -2.70
CA GLU A 88 -3.73 -2.32 -3.18
C GLU A 88 -2.77 -1.79 -2.13
N VAL A 89 -1.51 -1.57 -2.52
CA VAL A 89 -0.45 -1.09 -1.64
C VAL A 89 -0.04 0.31 -2.07
N HIS A 90 -0.08 1.27 -1.16
CA HIS A 90 0.28 2.65 -1.44
C HIS A 90 1.71 2.96 -0.97
N ASN A 91 2.51 3.49 -1.88
CA ASN A 91 3.80 4.16 -1.63
C ASN A 91 4.83 3.32 -0.83
N ARG A 92 4.71 1.99 -0.86
CA ARG A 92 5.61 1.08 -0.13
C ARG A 92 5.91 -0.19 -0.94
N PRO A 93 6.71 -0.09 -2.02
CA PRO A 93 7.01 -1.23 -2.91
C PRO A 93 7.61 -2.42 -2.15
N LYS A 94 8.38 -2.18 -1.09
CA LYS A 94 8.96 -3.25 -0.25
C LYS A 94 7.91 -4.19 0.36
N TYR A 95 6.67 -3.73 0.58
CA TYR A 95 5.59 -4.56 1.15
C TYR A 95 5.15 -5.67 0.19
N ILE A 96 5.23 -5.44 -1.11
CA ILE A 96 4.80 -6.39 -2.16
C ILE A 96 5.45 -7.75 -1.98
N LYS A 97 6.78 -7.80 -1.78
CA LYS A 97 7.51 -9.07 -1.60
C LYS A 97 7.00 -9.87 -0.41
N GLN A 98 6.66 -9.20 0.69
CA GLN A 98 6.18 -9.85 1.90
C GLN A 98 4.74 -10.36 1.73
N ILE A 99 3.86 -9.56 1.13
CA ILE A 99 2.47 -9.94 0.87
C ILE A 99 2.42 -11.11 -0.13
N LYS A 100 3.18 -11.04 -1.23
CA LYS A 100 3.20 -12.08 -2.28
C LYS A 100 3.68 -13.45 -1.78
N LYS A 101 4.54 -13.49 -0.77
CA LYS A 101 4.95 -14.77 -0.15
C LYS A 101 3.80 -15.52 0.50
N LYS A 102 2.76 -14.82 0.92
CA LYS A 102 1.65 -15.38 1.70
C LYS A 102 0.35 -15.46 0.90
N TYR A 103 0.14 -14.56 -0.03
CA TYR A 103 -1.10 -14.43 -0.77
C TYR A 103 -0.90 -14.52 -2.29
N SER A 104 -1.86 -15.18 -2.95
CA SER A 104 -1.98 -15.24 -4.42
C SER A 104 -2.93 -14.18 -5.00
N ASN A 105 -3.49 -13.30 -4.15
CA ASN A 105 -4.41 -12.24 -4.55
C ASN A 105 -3.81 -11.34 -5.62
N LYS A 106 -4.68 -10.67 -6.40
CA LYS A 106 -4.24 -9.59 -7.28
C LYS A 106 -3.61 -8.47 -6.45
N LEU A 107 -2.40 -8.07 -6.83
CA LEU A 107 -1.67 -6.99 -6.16
C LEU A 107 -1.56 -5.80 -7.08
N PHE A 108 -1.94 -4.62 -6.57
CA PHE A 108 -1.72 -3.33 -7.20
C PHE A 108 -0.77 -2.51 -6.33
N LEU A 109 0.08 -1.71 -6.97
CA LEU A 109 1.01 -0.81 -6.30
C LEU A 109 0.79 0.61 -6.80
N TYR A 110 0.61 1.55 -5.90
CA TYR A 110 0.44 2.96 -6.21
C TYR A 110 1.62 3.80 -5.72
N PHE A 111 2.28 4.51 -6.64
CA PHE A 111 3.34 5.46 -6.33
C PHE A 111 2.80 6.89 -6.26
N HIS A 112 2.99 7.54 -5.13
CA HIS A 112 2.69 8.96 -4.90
C HIS A 112 3.95 9.84 -4.92
N ASN A 113 5.13 9.25 -4.73
CA ASN A 113 6.42 9.92 -4.68
C ASN A 113 7.39 9.28 -5.66
N ASP A 114 8.61 9.83 -5.77
CA ASP A 114 9.66 9.32 -6.65
C ASP A 114 9.99 7.84 -6.34
N PRO A 115 9.77 6.92 -7.28
CA PRO A 115 10.06 5.50 -7.08
C PRO A 115 11.53 5.21 -6.77
N LEU A 116 12.45 6.02 -7.29
CA LEU A 116 13.89 5.79 -7.09
C LEU A 116 14.37 6.14 -5.68
N THR A 117 13.55 6.82 -4.88
CA THR A 117 13.86 7.13 -3.47
C THR A 117 13.34 6.07 -2.50
N MET A 118 12.50 5.13 -2.97
CA MET A 118 11.81 4.17 -2.10
C MET A 118 12.53 2.81 -2.03
N ASN A 119 12.68 2.29 -0.83
CA ASN A 119 13.17 0.93 -0.64
C ASN A 119 12.25 -0.09 -1.32
N GLY A 120 12.83 -0.92 -2.19
CA GLY A 120 12.12 -1.91 -2.99
C GLY A 120 11.83 -1.46 -4.41
N SER A 121 12.29 -0.25 -4.82
CA SER A 121 12.21 0.25 -6.20
C SER A 121 13.38 1.13 -6.62
N LYS A 122 14.45 1.21 -5.80
CA LYS A 122 15.62 2.06 -6.08
C LYS A 122 16.44 1.56 -7.25
N THR A 123 16.66 0.27 -7.31
CA THR A 123 17.50 -0.35 -8.35
C THR A 123 16.66 -0.86 -9.51
N ILE A 124 17.26 -1.01 -10.68
CA ILE A 124 16.62 -1.61 -11.86
C ILE A 124 16.09 -3.00 -11.52
N SER A 125 16.87 -3.84 -10.86
CA SER A 125 16.48 -5.19 -10.47
C SER A 125 15.25 -5.19 -9.54
N GLU A 126 15.17 -4.26 -8.57
CA GLU A 126 14.00 -4.12 -7.71
C GLU A 126 12.76 -3.74 -8.52
N ARG A 127 12.88 -2.82 -9.48
CA ARG A 127 11.76 -2.38 -10.32
C ARG A 127 11.28 -3.49 -11.26
N ILE A 128 12.19 -4.24 -11.88
CA ILE A 128 11.87 -5.43 -12.69
C ILE A 128 11.14 -6.48 -11.84
N ASN A 129 11.63 -6.74 -10.62
CA ASN A 129 10.96 -7.65 -9.71
C ASN A 129 9.54 -7.20 -9.32
N LEU A 130 9.31 -5.88 -9.21
CA LEU A 130 7.96 -5.34 -8.98
C LEU A 130 7.06 -5.58 -10.19
N LEU A 131 7.52 -5.31 -11.42
CA LEU A 131 6.77 -5.57 -12.65
C LEU A 131 6.32 -7.04 -12.75
N ASN A 132 7.17 -7.97 -12.32
CA ASN A 132 6.86 -9.41 -12.29
C ASN A 132 6.02 -9.83 -11.06
N SER A 133 5.86 -8.96 -10.07
CA SER A 133 5.22 -9.30 -8.81
C SER A 133 3.81 -8.76 -8.66
N VAL A 134 3.48 -7.66 -9.34
CA VAL A 134 2.17 -7.01 -9.25
C VAL A 134 1.41 -7.09 -10.57
N HIS A 135 0.09 -7.00 -10.49
CA HIS A 135 -0.77 -7.01 -11.67
C HIS A 135 -0.85 -5.64 -12.34
N LYS A 136 -0.75 -4.57 -11.54
CA LYS A 136 -0.70 -3.18 -12.03
C LYS A 136 0.13 -2.29 -11.12
N ILE A 137 0.78 -1.30 -11.73
CA ILE A 137 1.42 -0.18 -11.04
C ILE A 137 0.75 1.11 -11.51
N PHE A 138 0.35 1.93 -10.54
CA PHE A 138 -0.21 3.26 -10.78
C PHE A 138 0.78 4.33 -10.35
N PHE A 139 0.78 5.42 -11.08
CA PHE A 139 1.63 6.57 -10.82
C PHE A 139 0.75 7.83 -10.79
N ASN A 140 1.01 8.71 -9.83
CA ASN A 140 0.29 9.98 -9.70
C ASN A 140 0.63 11.00 -10.81
N SER A 141 1.68 10.76 -11.59
CA SER A 141 2.11 11.64 -12.67
C SER A 141 2.96 10.91 -13.72
N ASN A 142 3.03 11.49 -14.93
CA ASN A 142 3.94 11.01 -15.97
C ASN A 142 5.41 11.11 -15.55
N TRP A 143 5.77 12.12 -14.75
CA TRP A 143 7.11 12.23 -14.19
C TRP A 143 7.44 11.04 -13.30
N CYS A 144 6.57 10.68 -12.36
CA CYS A 144 6.75 9.53 -11.48
C CYS A 144 6.85 8.21 -12.28
N ARG A 145 6.02 8.05 -13.31
CA ARG A 145 6.09 6.90 -14.22
C ARG A 145 7.43 6.85 -14.96
N ASN A 146 7.87 7.95 -15.54
CA ASN A 146 9.13 8.01 -16.28
C ASN A 146 10.32 7.69 -15.36
N ARG A 147 10.32 8.20 -14.13
CA ARG A 147 11.33 7.86 -13.12
C ARG A 147 11.37 6.36 -12.80
N PHE A 148 10.21 5.71 -12.74
CA PHE A 148 10.17 4.26 -12.49
C PHE A 148 10.78 3.46 -13.64
N PHE A 149 10.59 3.88 -14.87
CA PHE A 149 11.12 3.22 -16.07
C PHE A 149 12.51 3.73 -16.49
N ASP A 150 13.10 4.66 -15.74
CA ASP A 150 14.45 5.15 -15.98
C ASP A 150 15.44 3.96 -16.04
N ASP A 151 16.24 3.88 -17.09
CA ASP A 151 17.19 2.81 -17.42
C ASP A 151 16.57 1.40 -17.66
N ILE A 152 15.27 1.19 -17.49
CA ILE A 152 14.62 -0.10 -17.78
C ILE A 152 14.36 -0.26 -19.28
N GLN A 153 14.12 0.82 -20.01
CA GLN A 153 13.80 0.80 -21.45
C GLN A 153 14.94 0.32 -22.34
N ASN A 154 16.14 0.17 -21.79
CA ASN A 154 17.35 -0.25 -22.48
C ASN A 154 17.72 -1.73 -22.22
N ILE A 155 16.82 -2.50 -21.57
CA ILE A 155 16.94 -3.93 -21.32
C ILE A 155 15.86 -4.68 -22.11
#